data_ba449f868ec08be556bd019139969bd2
#
_entry.id   ba449f868ec08be556bd019139969bd2
#
_cell.length_a   1.000
_cell.length_b   1.000
_cell.length_c   1.000
_cell.angle_alpha   90.00
_cell.angle_beta   90.00
_cell.angle_gamma   90.00
#
_symmetry.space_group_name_H-M   'P 1'
#
loop_
_entity.id
_entity.type
_entity.pdbx_description
1 polymer ?
#
loop_
_entity_poly.entity_id
_entity_poly.type
_entity_poly.pdbx_seq_one_letter_code
_entity_poly.pdbx_strand_id
1 'polypeptide(L)'
;MPQLTIRAHFPLGVFQGHEKDGSPSRLPDTARLYSALVNAAGQGTAAEKGDDGLQISAGSARALGWIENHPPKRLMVPVSIPVQTGPRPLSYRNEGTAEKPKSVLRLRKTSTEISGGTALLGDFGWCWDDAPTEVREALERLCPDVSCLGETDSPVVLTLDPIESTHELVSEASQLRPRGTPVRTPHEGRLEELERAWDEEHRKIPSVKDDRPMESSDGPRTRPIPTGSLGTLYYER
;
A
#
# COMPACT_ATOMS: atom_id res chain seq x y z
N MET A 1 26.20 2.54 11.84
CA MET A 1 25.71 1.59 10.81
C MET A 1 25.29 2.37 9.57
N PRO A 2 25.23 1.80 8.37
CA PRO A 2 24.83 2.55 7.19
C PRO A 2 23.35 2.91 7.25
N GLN A 3 23.04 4.12 6.82
CA GLN A 3 21.68 4.62 6.65
C GLN A 3 20.91 3.76 5.62
N LEU A 4 19.70 3.34 5.94
CA LEU A 4 18.79 2.72 5.00
C LEU A 4 17.85 3.77 4.43
N THR A 5 17.75 3.83 3.12
CA THR A 5 16.85 4.73 2.42
C THR A 5 16.03 3.94 1.40
N ILE A 6 14.73 4.25 1.28
CA ILE A 6 13.89 3.81 0.17
C ILE A 6 13.42 5.07 -0.55
N ARG A 7 13.76 5.19 -1.82
CA ARG A 7 13.33 6.25 -2.72
C ARG A 7 12.19 5.75 -3.60
N ALA A 8 11.13 6.51 -3.70
CA ALA A 8 9.97 6.24 -4.54
C ALA A 8 9.91 7.27 -5.68
N HIS A 9 10.18 6.79 -6.89
CA HIS A 9 10.01 7.56 -8.12
C HIS A 9 8.66 7.24 -8.75
N PHE A 10 7.83 8.25 -9.01
CA PHE A 10 6.55 8.12 -9.69
C PHE A 10 6.70 8.53 -11.16
N PRO A 11 6.80 7.58 -12.11
CA PRO A 11 7.09 7.90 -13.51
C PRO A 11 6.06 8.81 -14.18
N LEU A 12 4.83 8.79 -13.72
CA LEU A 12 3.77 9.67 -14.20
C LEU A 12 3.73 11.04 -13.50
N GLY A 13 4.62 11.27 -12.53
CA GLY A 13 4.63 12.50 -11.73
C GLY A 13 3.38 12.70 -10.86
N VAL A 14 2.58 11.66 -10.66
CA VAL A 14 1.35 11.72 -9.88
C VAL A 14 1.29 10.56 -8.90
N PHE A 15 0.95 10.86 -7.66
CA PHE A 15 0.59 9.88 -6.64
C PHE A 15 -0.93 9.84 -6.49
N GLN A 16 -1.51 8.65 -6.53
CA GLN A 16 -2.93 8.42 -6.29
C GLN A 16 -3.12 7.51 -5.10
N GLY A 17 -3.77 8.01 -4.08
CA GLY A 17 -4.12 7.29 -2.88
C GLY A 17 -5.26 8.00 -2.16
N HIS A 18 -6.00 7.27 -1.32
CA HIS A 18 -7.17 7.79 -0.62
C HIS A 18 -7.02 7.70 0.89
N GLU A 19 -7.64 8.64 1.56
CA GLU A 19 -7.91 8.58 2.99
C GLU A 19 -9.16 7.70 3.25
N LYS A 20 -9.46 7.43 4.52
CA LYS A 20 -10.63 6.62 4.90
C LYS A 20 -11.97 7.19 4.43
N ASP A 21 -12.06 8.51 4.28
CA ASP A 21 -13.26 9.22 3.82
C ASP A 21 -13.35 9.31 2.29
N GLY A 22 -12.40 8.68 1.56
CA GLY A 22 -12.33 8.72 0.11
C GLY A 22 -11.67 9.98 -0.46
N SER A 23 -11.22 10.90 0.38
CA SER A 23 -10.47 12.07 -0.08
C SER A 23 -9.07 11.67 -0.56
N PRO A 24 -8.48 12.39 -1.53
CA PRO A 24 -7.13 12.11 -1.99
C PRO A 24 -6.11 12.25 -0.87
N SER A 25 -5.28 11.22 -0.69
CA SER A 25 -4.11 11.33 0.18
C SER A 25 -3.07 12.25 -0.44
N ARG A 26 -2.50 13.11 0.38
CA ARG A 26 -1.50 14.08 -0.07
C ARG A 26 -0.16 13.43 -0.41
N LEU A 27 0.23 12.40 0.32
CA LEU A 27 1.54 11.76 0.24
C LEU A 27 1.42 10.24 0.42
N PRO A 28 2.33 9.45 -0.15
CA PRO A 28 2.46 8.04 0.21
C PRO A 28 2.94 7.94 1.66
N ASP A 29 2.17 7.27 2.50
CA ASP A 29 2.54 7.03 3.89
C ASP A 29 3.36 5.75 4.08
N THR A 30 4.00 5.61 5.24
CA THR A 30 4.80 4.42 5.57
C THR A 30 3.95 3.16 5.64
N ALA A 31 2.67 3.26 6.02
CA ALA A 31 1.76 2.12 6.05
C ALA A 31 1.44 1.57 4.66
N ARG A 32 1.35 2.44 3.64
CA ARG A 32 1.18 2.01 2.23
C ARG A 32 2.44 1.37 1.69
N LEU A 33 3.62 1.97 1.94
CA LEU A 33 4.89 1.34 1.60
C LEU A 33 4.97 -0.05 2.21
N TYR A 34 4.67 -0.18 3.49
CA TYR A 34 4.68 -1.45 4.20
C TYR A 34 3.76 -2.49 3.55
N SER A 35 2.50 -2.11 3.26
CA SER A 35 1.55 -3.02 2.62
C SER A 35 2.00 -3.45 1.22
N ALA A 36 2.62 -2.56 0.45
CA ALA A 36 3.20 -2.90 -0.85
C ALA A 36 4.38 -3.87 -0.73
N LEU A 37 5.25 -3.69 0.28
CA LEU A 37 6.36 -4.61 0.56
C LEU A 37 5.86 -5.97 1.04
N VAL A 38 4.79 -6.04 1.85
CA VAL A 38 4.15 -7.32 2.24
C VAL A 38 3.63 -8.05 1.01
N ASN A 39 2.94 -7.34 0.10
CA ASN A 39 2.48 -7.94 -1.15
C ASN A 39 3.65 -8.46 -2.01
N ALA A 40 4.72 -7.68 -2.15
CA ALA A 40 5.94 -8.10 -2.86
C ALA A 40 6.60 -9.33 -2.19
N ALA A 41 6.62 -9.39 -0.86
CA ALA A 41 7.16 -10.51 -0.12
C ALA A 41 6.36 -11.81 -0.29
N GLY A 42 5.04 -11.71 -0.41
CA GLY A 42 4.15 -12.89 -0.53
C GLY A 42 3.90 -13.34 -1.98
N GLN A 43 4.06 -12.46 -2.96
CA GLN A 43 3.71 -12.76 -4.37
C GLN A 43 4.84 -12.45 -5.37
N GLY A 44 5.89 -11.74 -4.95
CA GLY A 44 7.01 -11.36 -5.79
C GLY A 44 8.10 -12.43 -5.90
N THR A 45 9.23 -12.04 -6.47
CA THR A 45 10.37 -12.93 -6.75
C THR A 45 11.07 -13.42 -5.48
N ALA A 46 10.88 -12.74 -4.35
CA ALA A 46 11.43 -13.12 -3.04
C ALA A 46 10.52 -14.06 -2.23
N ALA A 47 9.33 -14.40 -2.76
CA ALA A 47 8.43 -15.35 -2.12
C ALA A 47 8.98 -16.78 -2.23
N GLU A 48 8.71 -17.59 -1.21
CA GLU A 48 9.10 -19.00 -1.17
C GLU A 48 7.90 -19.89 -1.45
N LYS A 49 8.15 -21.09 -1.99
CA LYS A 49 7.11 -22.07 -2.23
C LYS A 49 6.81 -22.82 -0.93
N GLY A 50 5.60 -22.66 -0.42
CA GLY A 50 5.06 -23.43 0.68
C GLY A 50 4.13 -24.57 0.23
N ASP A 51 3.51 -25.24 1.20
CA ASP A 51 2.62 -26.38 0.94
C ASP A 51 1.32 -25.93 0.25
N ASP A 52 0.79 -24.77 0.62
CA ASP A 52 -0.48 -24.23 0.09
C ASP A 52 -0.28 -23.10 -0.95
N GLY A 53 0.93 -22.89 -1.45
CA GLY A 53 1.24 -21.84 -2.44
C GLY A 53 2.49 -21.04 -2.11
N LEU A 54 2.50 -19.76 -2.52
CA LEU A 54 3.58 -18.84 -2.19
C LEU A 54 3.42 -18.33 -0.76
N GLN A 55 4.53 -18.18 -0.07
CA GLN A 55 4.60 -17.65 1.29
C GLN A 55 5.75 -16.66 1.45
N ILE A 56 5.65 -15.82 2.47
CA ILE A 56 6.69 -14.85 2.81
C ILE A 56 7.91 -15.60 3.37
N SER A 57 9.09 -15.35 2.80
CA SER A 57 10.34 -15.94 3.29
C SER A 57 10.67 -15.44 4.70
N ALA A 58 11.37 -16.26 5.48
CA ALA A 58 11.81 -15.86 6.83
C ALA A 58 12.68 -14.60 6.83
N GLY A 59 13.47 -14.37 5.77
CA GLY A 59 14.26 -13.15 5.61
C GLY A 59 13.40 -11.92 5.41
N SER A 60 12.39 -12.00 4.53
CA SER A 60 11.42 -10.93 4.28
C SER A 60 10.58 -10.63 5.52
N ALA A 61 10.11 -11.66 6.23
CA ALA A 61 9.34 -11.49 7.47
C ALA A 61 10.13 -10.74 8.55
N ARG A 62 11.42 -11.06 8.73
CA ARG A 62 12.30 -10.32 9.66
C ARG A 62 12.48 -8.87 9.27
N ALA A 63 12.66 -8.58 7.97
CA ALA A 63 12.81 -7.20 7.50
C ALA A 63 11.51 -6.40 7.68
N LEU A 64 10.36 -6.99 7.41
CA LEU A 64 9.05 -6.38 7.65
C LEU A 64 8.83 -6.12 9.14
N GLY A 65 9.09 -7.10 10.01
CA GLY A 65 9.02 -6.93 11.47
C GLY A 65 9.99 -5.87 12.00
N TRP A 66 11.16 -5.70 11.36
CA TRP A 66 12.06 -4.61 11.71
C TRP A 66 11.43 -3.23 11.39
N ILE A 67 10.78 -3.06 10.22
CA ILE A 67 10.09 -1.81 9.85
C ILE A 67 8.95 -1.49 10.83
N GLU A 68 8.21 -2.48 11.30
CA GLU A 68 7.14 -2.29 12.28
C GLU A 68 7.65 -1.66 13.59
N ASN A 69 8.84 -2.05 14.01
CA ASN A 69 9.45 -1.60 15.27
C ASN A 69 10.35 -0.36 15.11
N HIS A 70 10.67 0.00 13.87
CA HIS A 70 11.59 1.12 13.58
C HIS A 70 10.94 2.05 12.56
N PRO A 71 10.16 3.05 12.99
CA PRO A 71 9.64 4.05 12.07
C PRO A 71 10.77 4.85 11.41
N PRO A 72 10.60 5.31 10.17
CA PRO A 72 11.59 6.16 9.51
C PRO A 72 11.84 7.42 10.35
N LYS A 73 13.09 7.80 10.49
CA LYS A 73 13.49 8.99 11.24
C LYS A 73 13.36 10.26 10.43
N ARG A 74 13.49 10.15 9.12
CA ARG A 74 13.44 11.28 8.20
C ARG A 74 12.69 10.91 6.93
N LEU A 75 12.10 11.92 6.27
CA LEU A 75 11.43 11.79 4.99
C LEU A 75 12.01 12.78 3.98
N MET A 76 12.05 12.39 2.71
CA MET A 76 12.16 13.28 1.57
C MET A 76 10.77 13.49 1.01
N VAL A 77 10.26 14.71 1.14
CA VAL A 77 8.91 15.07 0.69
C VAL A 77 9.04 16.07 -0.46
N PRO A 78 8.62 15.74 -1.68
CA PRO A 78 8.69 16.64 -2.82
C PRO A 78 7.67 17.76 -2.70
N VAL A 79 7.86 18.81 -3.47
CA VAL A 79 6.80 19.79 -3.70
C VAL A 79 5.62 19.08 -4.36
N SER A 80 4.43 19.28 -3.83
CA SER A 80 3.25 18.56 -4.27
C SER A 80 2.04 19.50 -4.39
N ILE A 81 1.21 19.23 -5.41
CA ILE A 81 0.01 20.01 -5.69
C ILE A 81 -1.15 19.03 -5.90
N PRO A 82 -2.29 19.19 -5.19
CA PRO A 82 -3.49 18.39 -5.48
C PRO A 82 -3.92 18.56 -6.93
N VAL A 83 -4.11 17.46 -7.63
CA VAL A 83 -4.70 17.46 -8.97
C VAL A 83 -6.19 17.60 -8.81
N GLN A 84 -6.71 18.78 -9.17
CA GLN A 84 -8.15 18.99 -9.26
C GLN A 84 -8.64 18.32 -10.53
N THR A 85 -9.30 17.19 -10.38
CA THR A 85 -10.14 16.65 -11.44
C THR A 85 -11.38 17.53 -11.53
N GLY A 86 -11.81 17.87 -12.76
CA GLY A 86 -13.03 18.65 -12.99
C GLY A 86 -14.26 18.00 -12.34
N PRO A 87 -15.45 18.57 -12.47
CA PRO A 87 -16.62 18.09 -11.78
C PRO A 87 -16.91 16.63 -12.15
N ARG A 88 -16.60 15.72 -11.22
CA ARG A 88 -16.88 14.28 -11.26
C ARG A 88 -16.38 13.54 -12.49
N PRO A 89 -15.06 13.41 -12.71
CA PRO A 89 -14.57 12.48 -13.72
C PRO A 89 -15.00 11.07 -13.33
N LEU A 90 -15.63 10.37 -14.27
CA LEU A 90 -16.14 9.02 -14.06
C LEU A 90 -15.32 8.03 -14.86
N SER A 91 -14.83 7.00 -14.20
CA SER A 91 -14.34 5.78 -14.84
C SER A 91 -15.49 4.81 -15.05
N TYR A 92 -15.57 4.22 -16.23
CA TYR A 92 -16.59 3.23 -16.56
C TYR A 92 -15.96 1.87 -16.67
N ARG A 93 -16.46 0.90 -15.89
CA ARG A 93 -16.13 -0.52 -16.04
C ARG A 93 -17.32 -1.26 -16.65
N ASN A 94 -17.03 -2.13 -17.61
CA ASN A 94 -17.99 -3.11 -18.08
C ASN A 94 -17.88 -4.35 -17.20
N GLU A 95 -18.82 -4.54 -16.30
CA GLU A 95 -18.92 -5.76 -15.51
C GLU A 95 -19.84 -6.74 -16.23
N GLY A 96 -19.30 -7.88 -16.66
CA GLY A 96 -20.08 -8.98 -17.18
C GLY A 96 -20.74 -9.73 -16.03
N THR A 97 -22.07 -9.65 -15.91
CA THR A 97 -22.85 -10.57 -15.09
C THR A 97 -23.42 -11.66 -15.99
N ALA A 98 -23.03 -12.90 -15.75
CA ALA A 98 -23.71 -14.06 -16.34
C ALA A 98 -25.05 -14.26 -15.65
N GLU A 99 -26.09 -13.60 -16.12
CA GLU A 99 -27.46 -13.92 -15.73
C GLU A 99 -27.95 -15.09 -16.55
N LYS A 100 -28.23 -16.24 -15.89
CA LYS A 100 -28.94 -17.47 -16.30
C LYS A 100 -28.82 -17.92 -17.79
N PRO A 101 -28.71 -19.20 -18.08
CA PRO A 101 -28.28 -19.77 -19.38
C PRO A 101 -29.17 -19.48 -20.59
N LYS A 102 -30.10 -18.56 -20.54
CA LYS A 102 -30.94 -18.10 -21.63
C LYS A 102 -31.00 -16.58 -21.81
N SER A 103 -30.26 -15.81 -21.01
CA SER A 103 -30.25 -14.36 -21.15
C SER A 103 -29.00 -13.86 -21.85
N VAL A 104 -29.18 -12.93 -22.75
CA VAL A 104 -28.12 -12.18 -23.41
C VAL A 104 -27.21 -11.59 -22.31
N LEU A 105 -25.90 -11.77 -22.43
CA LEU A 105 -24.89 -11.13 -21.59
C LEU A 105 -25.16 -9.63 -21.55
N ARG A 106 -25.74 -9.16 -20.45
CA ARG A 106 -25.92 -7.72 -20.22
C ARG A 106 -24.67 -7.22 -19.53
N LEU A 107 -23.85 -6.50 -20.29
CA LEU A 107 -22.77 -5.71 -19.73
C LEU A 107 -23.37 -4.58 -18.89
N ARG A 108 -23.22 -4.65 -17.58
CA ARG A 108 -23.56 -3.56 -16.68
C ARG A 108 -22.42 -2.56 -16.68
N LYS A 109 -22.69 -1.33 -17.09
CA LYS A 109 -21.73 -0.23 -16.88
C LYS A 109 -21.82 0.21 -15.42
N THR A 110 -20.76 -0.01 -14.68
CA THR A 110 -20.57 0.64 -13.38
C THR A 110 -19.71 1.87 -13.57
N SER A 111 -20.13 2.98 -13.01
CA SER A 111 -19.33 4.21 -12.98
C SER A 111 -18.74 4.37 -11.58
N THR A 112 -17.45 4.61 -11.52
CA THR A 112 -16.76 4.96 -10.27
C THR A 112 -16.19 6.36 -10.44
N GLU A 113 -16.36 7.22 -9.45
CA GLU A 113 -15.71 8.51 -9.44
C GLU A 113 -14.20 8.30 -9.43
N ILE A 114 -13.48 8.92 -10.35
CA ILE A 114 -12.03 8.97 -10.34
C ILE A 114 -11.66 10.01 -9.30
N SER A 115 -10.97 9.60 -8.25
CA SER A 115 -10.43 10.55 -7.30
C SER A 115 -9.29 11.35 -7.90
N GLY A 116 -9.15 12.56 -7.44
CA GLY A 116 -7.96 13.35 -7.72
C GLY A 116 -6.73 12.72 -7.12
N GLY A 117 -5.59 12.89 -7.77
CA GLY A 117 -4.28 12.53 -7.25
C GLY A 117 -3.54 13.76 -6.71
N THR A 118 -2.28 13.56 -6.41
CA THR A 118 -1.34 14.61 -6.05
C THR A 118 -0.19 14.61 -7.05
N ALA A 119 -0.02 15.72 -7.78
CA ALA A 119 1.14 15.91 -8.66
C ALA A 119 2.39 16.13 -7.81
N LEU A 120 3.46 15.44 -8.12
CA LEU A 120 4.73 15.46 -7.41
C LEU A 120 5.82 16.07 -8.29
N LEU A 121 6.52 17.07 -7.78
CA LEU A 121 7.72 17.58 -8.42
C LEU A 121 8.95 16.99 -7.72
N GLY A 122 9.32 15.78 -8.13
CA GLY A 122 10.42 15.01 -7.55
C GLY A 122 9.95 13.71 -6.91
N ASP A 123 10.86 13.06 -6.19
CA ASP A 123 10.64 11.76 -5.58
C ASP A 123 10.27 11.88 -4.12
N PHE A 124 9.58 10.87 -3.60
CA PHE A 124 9.37 10.70 -2.18
C PHE A 124 10.39 9.72 -1.60
N GLY A 125 10.67 9.81 -0.30
CA GLY A 125 11.60 8.87 0.31
C GLY A 125 11.47 8.73 1.82
N TRP A 126 11.87 7.56 2.31
CA TRP A 126 11.93 7.21 3.72
C TRP A 126 13.36 6.90 4.10
N CYS A 127 13.75 7.30 5.30
CA CYS A 127 15.09 7.13 5.80
C CYS A 127 15.08 6.61 7.23
N TRP A 128 15.80 5.51 7.43
CA TRP A 128 16.06 4.89 8.72
C TRP A 128 17.52 4.97 9.07
N ASP A 129 17.81 5.14 10.35
CA ASP A 129 19.16 5.02 10.89
C ASP A 129 19.40 3.56 11.34
N ASP A 130 20.64 3.12 11.30
CA ASP A 130 21.11 1.87 11.92
C ASP A 130 20.41 0.57 11.46
N ALA A 131 19.95 0.50 10.21
CA ALA A 131 19.36 -0.73 9.70
C ALA A 131 20.40 -1.86 9.59
N PRO A 132 20.06 -3.08 10.09
CA PRO A 132 20.88 -4.26 9.90
C PRO A 132 21.11 -4.60 8.43
N THR A 133 22.23 -5.21 8.11
CA THR A 133 22.59 -5.60 6.74
C THR A 133 21.55 -6.53 6.13
N GLU A 134 21.06 -7.50 6.92
CA GLU A 134 20.05 -8.47 6.49
C GLU A 134 18.73 -7.81 6.10
N VAL A 135 18.34 -6.74 6.83
CA VAL A 135 17.14 -5.95 6.50
C VAL A 135 17.33 -5.22 5.18
N ARG A 136 18.48 -4.59 4.98
CA ARG A 136 18.81 -3.94 3.72
C ARG A 136 18.75 -4.91 2.55
N GLU A 137 19.44 -6.05 2.64
CA GLU A 137 19.47 -7.06 1.59
C GLU A 137 18.09 -7.64 1.27
N ALA A 138 17.22 -7.80 2.27
CA ALA A 138 15.84 -8.21 2.04
C ALA A 138 15.06 -7.14 1.28
N LEU A 139 15.17 -5.87 1.67
CA LEU A 139 14.46 -4.76 1.02
C LEU A 139 14.99 -4.50 -0.41
N GLU A 140 16.28 -4.73 -0.68
CA GLU A 140 16.84 -4.69 -2.04
C GLU A 140 16.16 -5.70 -2.98
N ARG A 141 15.74 -6.85 -2.45
CA ARG A 141 15.00 -7.85 -3.22
C ARG A 141 13.52 -7.52 -3.35
N LEU A 142 12.91 -6.91 -2.34
CA LEU A 142 11.46 -6.61 -2.32
C LEU A 142 11.10 -5.37 -3.15
N CYS A 143 11.91 -4.32 -3.08
CA CYS A 143 11.59 -3.04 -3.73
C CYS A 143 11.33 -3.15 -5.24
N PRO A 144 12.09 -3.92 -6.04
CA PRO A 144 11.84 -4.07 -7.47
C PRO A 144 10.51 -4.72 -7.82
N ASP A 145 9.92 -5.50 -6.91
CA ASP A 145 8.64 -6.18 -7.13
C ASP A 145 7.42 -5.30 -6.80
N VAL A 146 7.65 -4.11 -6.25
CA VAL A 146 6.58 -3.14 -5.99
C VAL A 146 6.30 -2.34 -7.26
N SER A 147 5.19 -2.63 -7.92
CA SER A 147 4.80 -1.99 -9.19
C SER A 147 3.98 -0.72 -9.01
N CYS A 148 3.25 -0.60 -7.91
CA CYS A 148 2.42 0.58 -7.61
C CYS A 148 2.43 0.89 -6.11
N LEU A 149 2.23 2.16 -5.77
CA LEU A 149 2.10 2.61 -4.39
C LEU A 149 0.89 3.54 -4.28
N GLY A 150 -0.15 3.06 -3.63
CA GLY A 150 -1.48 3.68 -3.63
C GLY A 150 -2.45 2.89 -4.52
N GLU A 151 -3.10 3.56 -5.44
CA GLU A 151 -3.98 2.94 -6.44
C GLU A 151 -3.17 2.24 -7.56
N THR A 152 -3.84 1.36 -8.32
CA THR A 152 -3.19 0.61 -9.41
C THR A 152 -2.65 1.49 -10.54
N ASP A 153 -3.20 2.69 -10.70
CA ASP A 153 -2.79 3.71 -11.66
C ASP A 153 -1.76 4.72 -11.09
N SER A 154 -1.17 4.38 -9.96
CA SER A 154 -0.04 5.08 -9.34
C SER A 154 1.25 4.23 -9.41
N PRO A 155 1.80 4.00 -10.62
CA PRO A 155 3.01 3.21 -10.78
C PRO A 155 4.18 3.86 -10.05
N VAL A 156 5.05 3.04 -9.49
CA VAL A 156 6.21 3.47 -8.73
C VAL A 156 7.42 2.62 -9.05
N VAL A 157 8.59 3.22 -8.97
CA VAL A 157 9.88 2.51 -8.93
C VAL A 157 10.50 2.78 -7.57
N LEU A 158 10.70 1.72 -6.80
CA LEU A 158 11.39 1.81 -5.51
C LEU A 158 12.86 1.41 -5.66
N THR A 159 13.75 2.23 -5.11
CA THR A 159 15.19 1.97 -5.05
C THR A 159 15.73 2.27 -3.65
N LEU A 160 16.91 1.71 -3.33
CA LEU A 160 17.61 2.00 -2.08
C LEU A 160 18.67 3.10 -2.23
N ASP A 161 18.45 3.99 -3.18
CA ASP A 161 19.35 5.12 -3.42
C ASP A 161 19.33 6.14 -2.28
N PRO A 162 20.44 6.84 -2.03
CA PRO A 162 20.49 7.93 -1.08
C PRO A 162 19.45 9.02 -1.38
N ILE A 163 18.87 9.59 -0.33
CA ILE A 163 17.90 10.69 -0.43
C ILE A 163 18.37 11.91 0.36
N GLU A 164 17.94 13.09 -0.06
CA GLU A 164 18.08 14.33 0.70
C GLU A 164 16.80 14.53 1.55
N SER A 165 16.93 14.30 2.85
CA SER A 165 15.79 14.41 3.76
C SER A 165 15.36 15.87 3.90
N THR A 166 14.04 16.08 3.87
CA THR A 166 13.42 17.40 4.02
C THR A 166 12.59 17.54 5.30
N HIS A 167 12.27 16.41 5.95
CA HIS A 167 11.45 16.37 7.15
C HIS A 167 12.05 15.39 8.17
N GLU A 168 11.92 15.72 9.45
CA GLU A 168 12.38 14.91 10.57
C GLU A 168 11.24 14.50 11.47
N LEU A 169 11.35 13.34 12.11
CA LEU A 169 10.36 12.80 13.04
C LEU A 169 10.31 13.67 14.31
N VAL A 170 9.11 14.09 14.68
CA VAL A 170 8.86 14.86 15.92
C VAL A 170 8.43 13.91 17.04
N SER A 171 9.34 13.58 17.92
CA SER A 171 9.12 12.59 18.99
C SER A 171 8.06 13.02 20.03
N GLU A 172 7.85 14.31 20.22
CA GLU A 172 6.90 14.85 21.21
C GLU A 172 5.49 15.09 20.64
N ALA A 173 5.31 14.95 19.32
CA ALA A 173 4.01 15.11 18.69
C ALA A 173 3.12 13.89 18.92
N SER A 174 1.83 14.11 19.08
CA SER A 174 0.81 13.07 19.22
C SER A 174 -0.51 13.53 18.60
N GLN A 175 -1.49 12.63 18.52
CA GLN A 175 -2.84 12.99 18.04
C GLN A 175 -3.50 14.07 18.89
N LEU A 176 -3.16 14.16 20.18
CA LEU A 176 -3.66 15.20 21.10
C LEU A 176 -2.87 16.50 20.99
N ARG A 177 -1.65 16.45 20.48
CA ARG A 177 -0.76 17.59 20.24
C ARG A 177 -0.13 17.44 18.85
N PRO A 178 -0.93 17.57 17.78
CA PRO A 178 -0.43 17.41 16.43
C PRO A 178 0.58 18.51 16.10
N ARG A 179 1.67 18.12 15.44
CA ARG A 179 2.71 19.05 15.00
C ARG A 179 3.34 18.51 13.72
N GLY A 180 3.38 19.33 12.68
CA GLY A 180 3.92 18.93 11.39
C GLY A 180 2.98 18.08 10.53
N THR A 181 3.52 17.28 9.64
CA THR A 181 2.80 16.45 8.70
C THR A 181 2.50 15.07 9.29
N PRO A 182 1.23 14.66 9.42
CA PRO A 182 0.88 13.33 9.89
C PRO A 182 1.17 12.28 8.83
N VAL A 183 1.77 11.17 9.23
CA VAL A 183 2.09 10.01 8.38
C VAL A 183 1.67 8.73 9.10
N ARG A 184 0.83 7.93 8.47
CA ARG A 184 0.48 6.62 9.01
C ARG A 184 1.67 5.68 8.92
N THR A 185 1.87 4.91 9.97
CA THR A 185 2.98 3.97 10.08
C THR A 185 2.52 2.63 10.63
N PRO A 186 3.12 1.50 10.22
CA PRO A 186 2.85 0.22 10.84
C PRO A 186 3.43 0.20 12.26
N HIS A 187 2.82 -0.62 13.11
CA HIS A 187 3.31 -0.98 14.43
C HIS A 187 3.47 -2.49 14.52
N GLU A 188 4.09 -2.95 15.58
CA GLU A 188 4.27 -4.36 15.91
C GLU A 188 2.97 -5.17 15.73
N GLY A 189 3.07 -6.32 15.08
CA GLY A 189 1.95 -7.20 14.76
C GLY A 189 1.19 -6.85 13.47
N ARG A 190 1.68 -5.91 12.67
CA ARG A 190 1.02 -5.53 11.41
C ARG A 190 1.03 -6.65 10.39
N LEU A 191 2.13 -7.38 10.26
CA LEU A 191 2.22 -8.52 9.33
C LEU A 191 1.19 -9.58 9.70
N GLU A 192 1.15 -9.98 10.97
CA GLU A 192 0.20 -10.99 11.46
C GLU A 192 -1.26 -10.56 11.26
N GLU A 193 -1.56 -9.28 11.45
CA GLU A 193 -2.90 -8.73 11.23
C GLU A 193 -3.32 -8.84 9.76
N LEU A 194 -2.40 -8.55 8.83
CA LEU A 194 -2.65 -8.65 7.39
C LEU A 194 -2.77 -10.11 6.93
N GLU A 195 -1.90 -11.01 7.41
CA GLU A 195 -1.98 -12.44 7.12
C GLU A 195 -3.30 -13.05 7.62
N ARG A 196 -3.70 -12.72 8.84
CA ARG A 196 -4.99 -13.17 9.39
C ARG A 196 -6.17 -12.67 8.54
N ALA A 197 -6.15 -11.41 8.12
CA ALA A 197 -7.21 -10.86 7.26
C ALA A 197 -7.26 -11.55 5.90
N TRP A 198 -6.11 -11.85 5.33
CA TRP A 198 -5.99 -12.62 4.08
C TRP A 198 -6.56 -14.03 4.24
N ASP A 199 -6.15 -14.76 5.26
CA ASP A 199 -6.63 -16.10 5.54
C ASP A 199 -8.15 -16.15 5.75
N GLU A 200 -8.69 -15.19 6.49
CA GLU A 200 -10.13 -15.10 6.73
C GLU A 200 -10.92 -14.85 5.44
N GLU A 201 -10.37 -14.07 4.51
CA GLU A 201 -10.99 -13.81 3.22
C GLU A 201 -10.95 -15.06 2.33
N HIS A 202 -9.81 -15.74 2.27
CA HIS A 202 -9.60 -16.91 1.39
C HIS A 202 -10.29 -18.19 1.89
N ARG A 203 -10.44 -18.37 3.21
CA ARG A 203 -11.20 -19.50 3.77
C ARG A 203 -12.69 -19.48 3.40
N LYS A 204 -13.21 -18.35 2.92
CA LYS A 204 -14.62 -18.16 2.56
C LYS A 204 -14.91 -18.32 1.08
N ILE A 205 -13.91 -18.62 0.25
CA ILE A 205 -14.13 -19.00 -1.14
C ILE A 205 -14.74 -20.40 -1.13
N PRO A 206 -16.04 -20.57 -1.49
CA PRO A 206 -16.64 -21.90 -1.57
C PRO A 206 -15.80 -22.72 -2.57
N SER A 207 -15.45 -23.95 -2.21
CA SER A 207 -14.84 -24.86 -3.16
C SER A 207 -15.75 -24.94 -4.38
N VAL A 208 -15.17 -24.91 -5.60
CA VAL A 208 -15.83 -24.90 -6.92
C VAL A 208 -16.81 -26.08 -7.16
N LYS A 209 -17.19 -26.83 -6.14
CA LYS A 209 -18.17 -27.91 -6.17
C LYS A 209 -19.62 -27.48 -6.08
N ASP A 210 -19.88 -26.20 -5.80
CA ASP A 210 -21.25 -25.69 -5.77
C ASP A 210 -21.52 -24.99 -7.10
N ASP A 211 -22.13 -25.72 -8.06
CA ASP A 211 -22.65 -25.23 -9.35
C ASP A 211 -23.78 -24.18 -9.20
N ARG A 212 -23.90 -23.54 -8.06
CA ARG A 212 -24.84 -22.45 -7.86
C ARG A 212 -24.27 -21.16 -8.43
N PRO A 213 -25.00 -20.52 -9.36
CA PRO A 213 -24.60 -19.19 -9.81
C PRO A 213 -24.56 -18.26 -8.57
N MET A 214 -23.42 -17.58 -8.36
CA MET A 214 -23.28 -16.53 -7.37
C MET A 214 -24.43 -15.53 -7.54
N GLU A 215 -25.30 -15.40 -6.55
CA GLU A 215 -26.34 -14.38 -6.58
C GLU A 215 -25.68 -13.01 -6.59
N SER A 216 -26.14 -12.11 -7.46
CA SER A 216 -25.55 -10.80 -7.75
C SER A 216 -25.53 -9.82 -6.56
N SER A 217 -26.05 -10.22 -5.40
CA SER A 217 -25.93 -9.48 -4.15
C SER A 217 -24.61 -9.69 -3.41
N ASP A 218 -23.85 -10.72 -3.78
CA ASP A 218 -22.61 -11.12 -3.12
C ASP A 218 -21.37 -10.81 -3.97
N GLY A 219 -21.36 -9.65 -4.64
CA GLY A 219 -20.14 -9.11 -5.22
C GLY A 219 -19.02 -9.11 -4.16
N PRO A 220 -17.74 -9.20 -4.57
CA PRO A 220 -16.64 -9.24 -3.63
C PRO A 220 -16.77 -8.09 -2.66
N ARG A 221 -17.22 -8.39 -1.45
CA ARG A 221 -17.22 -7.43 -0.35
C ARG A 221 -15.75 -7.24 -0.01
N THR A 222 -15.13 -6.23 -0.58
CA THR A 222 -13.82 -5.78 -0.14
C THR A 222 -13.94 -5.44 1.34
N ARG A 223 -13.46 -6.33 2.19
CA ARG A 223 -13.38 -6.03 3.61
C ARG A 223 -12.40 -4.89 3.79
N PRO A 224 -12.72 -3.92 4.64
CA PRO A 224 -11.78 -2.87 4.92
C PRO A 224 -10.49 -3.50 5.47
N ILE A 225 -9.35 -3.08 4.94
CA ILE A 225 -8.03 -3.48 5.44
C ILE A 225 -7.99 -3.15 6.93
N PRO A 226 -7.60 -4.11 7.80
CA PRO A 226 -7.54 -3.86 9.23
C PRO A 226 -6.61 -2.69 9.55
N THR A 227 -6.89 -1.94 10.59
CA THR A 227 -6.15 -0.73 10.99
C THR A 227 -5.72 -0.73 12.45
N GLY A 228 -5.87 -1.85 13.16
CA GLY A 228 -5.57 -1.96 14.58
C GLY A 228 -4.10 -1.74 14.90
N SER A 229 -3.21 -2.22 14.02
CA SER A 229 -1.75 -2.09 14.12
C SER A 229 -1.18 -0.92 13.31
N LEU A 230 -1.97 0.14 13.10
CA LEU A 230 -1.52 1.38 12.47
C LEU A 230 -1.54 2.54 13.46
N GLY A 231 -0.47 3.34 13.44
CA GLY A 231 -0.38 4.59 14.18
C GLY A 231 -0.16 5.78 13.28
N THR A 232 -0.06 6.95 13.90
CA THR A 232 0.25 8.21 13.22
C THR A 232 1.46 8.85 13.87
N LEU A 233 2.47 9.11 13.07
CA LEU A 233 3.66 9.88 13.46
C LEU A 233 3.67 11.21 12.73
N TYR A 234 4.41 12.16 13.26
CA TYR A 234 4.44 13.54 12.76
C TYR A 234 5.85 13.93 12.37
N TYR A 235 5.97 14.60 11.23
CA TYR A 235 7.24 15.03 10.67
C TYR A 235 7.22 16.52 10.39
N GLU A 236 8.29 17.22 10.78
CA GLU A 236 8.50 18.66 10.51
C GLU A 236 9.64 18.87 9.52
N ARG A 237 9.52 19.97 8.78
CA ARG A 237 10.53 20.43 7.81
C ARG A 237 11.71 21.09 8.53
#